data_bc919769a6672608c4cb9f4eec61c381
#
_entry.id   bc919769a6672608c4cb9f4eec61c381
#
_cell.length_a   1.000
_cell.length_b   1.000
_cell.length_c   1.000
_cell.angle_alpha   90.00
_cell.angle_beta   90.00
_cell.angle_gamma   90.00
#
_symmetry.space_group_name_H-M   'P 1'
#
loop_
_entity.id
_entity.type
_entity.pdbx_description
1 polymer ?
#
loop_
_entity_poly.entity_id
_entity_poly.type
_entity_poly.pdbx_seq_one_letter_code
_entity_poly.pdbx_strand_id
1 'polypeptide(L)'
;MNGATIGSSEALVAALAGRRRYFASLGATATDHGVLEPYTAELAPEEAERLFQKARNGEATADDQRRYEAHMLMEMARLSTEDGLVMQLHPGSLRDHNSAVWQRFGPDKGADIPVATEFTRNLRPLLNKYGTDPRFSMVLFTLDESTYSRELAPLAGHYPALRLGPPWWFHDSIEGMRRYREQVSETAGIYNTAGFNDDTRAFCSIPARHDLARRMDANWIGGLVARHIIEMDEAREIAQAVTVDLVRETYRFPAMEA
;
A
#
# COMPACT_ATOMS: atom_id res chain seq x y z
N MET A 1 4.06 -24.90 -10.05
CA MET A 1 4.48 -24.88 -8.63
C MET A 1 5.56 -25.93 -8.47
N ASN A 2 6.71 -25.55 -7.94
CA ASN A 2 7.86 -26.47 -7.81
C ASN A 2 7.66 -27.42 -6.64
N GLY A 3 6.67 -28.19 -6.51
CA GLY A 3 6.46 -29.30 -5.58
C GLY A 3 7.28 -29.36 -4.24
N ALA A 4 7.98 -28.29 -3.89
CA ALA A 4 8.81 -28.21 -2.71
C ALA A 4 7.93 -28.08 -1.45
N THR A 5 8.14 -28.96 -0.51
CA THR A 5 7.49 -28.87 0.80
C THR A 5 8.10 -27.71 1.59
N ILE A 6 7.26 -26.72 1.96
CA ILE A 6 7.68 -25.62 2.81
C ILE A 6 7.73 -26.13 4.26
N GLY A 7 8.94 -26.45 4.72
CA GLY A 7 9.19 -27.08 6.02
C GLY A 7 9.66 -26.11 7.11
N SER A 8 10.10 -24.89 6.75
CA SER A 8 10.66 -23.90 7.65
C SER A 8 10.26 -22.47 7.24
N SER A 9 10.42 -21.51 8.13
CA SER A 9 10.23 -20.09 7.89
C SER A 9 11.14 -19.60 6.75
N GLU A 10 12.41 -20.00 6.75
CA GLU A 10 13.35 -19.68 5.68
C GLU A 10 12.87 -20.22 4.31
N ALA A 11 12.39 -21.48 4.28
CA ALA A 11 11.86 -22.09 3.05
C ALA A 11 10.61 -21.33 2.54
N LEU A 12 9.77 -20.78 3.44
CA LEU A 12 8.64 -19.94 3.06
C LEU A 12 9.13 -18.65 2.40
N VAL A 13 10.06 -17.94 3.01
CA VAL A 13 10.64 -16.70 2.46
C VAL A 13 11.30 -16.96 1.10
N ALA A 14 12.07 -18.05 0.97
CA ALA A 14 12.70 -18.46 -0.28
C ALA A 14 11.66 -18.78 -1.38
N ALA A 15 10.56 -19.42 -1.01
CA ALA A 15 9.45 -19.70 -1.94
C ALA A 15 8.77 -18.41 -2.43
N LEU A 16 8.51 -17.46 -1.52
CA LEU A 16 7.97 -16.14 -1.86
C LEU A 16 8.93 -15.37 -2.77
N ALA A 17 10.23 -15.34 -2.46
CA ALA A 17 11.24 -14.73 -3.33
C ALA A 17 11.25 -15.36 -4.73
N GLY A 18 11.09 -16.70 -4.82
CA GLY A 18 10.92 -17.40 -6.09
C GLY A 18 9.68 -16.97 -6.88
N ARG A 19 8.56 -16.75 -6.18
CA ARG A 19 7.31 -16.25 -6.82
C ARG A 19 7.44 -14.80 -7.28
N ARG A 20 8.09 -13.94 -6.49
CA ARG A 20 8.39 -12.56 -6.88
C ARG A 20 9.20 -12.51 -8.17
N ARG A 21 10.31 -13.28 -8.27
CA ARG A 21 11.10 -13.38 -9.52
C ARG A 21 10.26 -13.86 -10.71
N TYR A 22 9.38 -14.83 -10.50
CA TYR A 22 8.49 -15.29 -11.56
C TYR A 22 7.55 -14.18 -12.04
N PHE A 23 6.89 -13.46 -11.15
CA PHE A 23 6.00 -12.36 -11.54
C PHE A 23 6.77 -11.19 -12.17
N ALA A 24 7.94 -10.86 -11.65
CA ALA A 24 8.81 -9.84 -12.24
C ALA A 24 9.21 -10.21 -13.70
N SER A 25 9.47 -11.48 -13.97
CA SER A 25 9.75 -11.96 -15.34
C SER A 25 8.56 -11.85 -16.30
N LEU A 26 7.34 -11.67 -15.77
CA LEU A 26 6.12 -11.41 -16.52
C LEU A 26 5.75 -9.92 -16.57
N GLY A 27 6.62 -9.03 -16.06
CA GLY A 27 6.42 -7.59 -16.10
C GLY A 27 5.78 -7.00 -14.85
N ALA A 28 5.64 -7.74 -13.76
CA ALA A 28 5.18 -7.17 -12.50
C ALA A 28 6.22 -6.18 -11.94
N THR A 29 5.76 -5.01 -11.51
CA THR A 29 6.59 -3.94 -10.94
C THR A 29 6.34 -3.72 -9.44
N ALA A 30 5.28 -4.30 -8.90
CA ALA A 30 4.87 -4.13 -7.51
C ALA A 30 4.42 -5.45 -6.87
N THR A 31 4.42 -5.46 -5.54
CA THR A 31 3.78 -6.47 -4.70
C THR A 31 2.72 -5.81 -3.85
N ASP A 32 1.77 -6.59 -3.32
CA ASP A 32 0.71 -6.08 -2.47
C ASP A 32 0.56 -6.91 -1.20
N HIS A 33 0.34 -6.22 -0.08
CA HIS A 33 0.26 -6.81 1.26
C HIS A 33 -0.94 -6.24 2.01
N GLY A 34 -1.94 -7.10 2.26
CA GLY A 34 -3.09 -6.79 3.10
C GLY A 34 -2.86 -7.29 4.52
N VAL A 35 -3.00 -6.42 5.52
CA VAL A 35 -2.90 -6.74 6.95
C VAL A 35 -3.99 -6.00 7.73
N LEU A 36 -4.35 -6.51 8.90
CA LEU A 36 -5.26 -5.76 9.78
C LEU A 36 -4.54 -4.57 10.43
N GLU A 37 -3.31 -4.78 10.88
CA GLU A 37 -2.47 -3.76 11.53
C GLU A 37 -1.11 -3.69 10.81
N PRO A 38 -0.59 -2.50 10.46
CA PRO A 38 0.69 -2.37 9.79
C PRO A 38 1.88 -2.48 10.76
N TYR A 39 1.77 -3.36 11.75
CA TYR A 39 2.80 -3.58 12.76
C TYR A 39 4.02 -4.25 12.14
N THR A 40 5.21 -3.72 12.42
CA THR A 40 6.48 -4.23 11.92
C THR A 40 7.46 -4.51 13.06
N ALA A 41 8.10 -5.67 13.02
CA ALA A 41 9.12 -6.07 13.98
C ALA A 41 10.03 -7.13 13.37
N GLU A 42 11.33 -7.07 13.64
CA GLU A 42 12.24 -8.15 13.31
C GLU A 42 12.28 -9.19 14.41
N LEU A 43 12.15 -10.45 14.06
CA LEU A 43 12.39 -11.57 14.95
C LEU A 43 13.78 -12.15 14.71
N ALA A 44 14.39 -12.72 15.75
CA ALA A 44 15.55 -13.58 15.57
C ALA A 44 15.16 -14.81 14.74
N PRO A 45 16.06 -15.40 13.94
CA PRO A 45 15.75 -16.54 13.09
C PRO A 45 15.12 -17.72 13.81
N GLU A 46 15.62 -18.00 15.02
CA GLU A 46 15.10 -19.11 15.87
C GLU A 46 13.67 -18.84 16.33
N GLU A 47 13.34 -17.58 16.62
CA GLU A 47 12.01 -17.18 17.03
C GLU A 47 11.03 -17.21 15.84
N ALA A 48 11.44 -16.73 14.68
CA ALA A 48 10.65 -16.80 13.46
C ALA A 48 10.33 -18.25 13.10
N GLU A 49 11.32 -19.14 13.19
CA GLU A 49 11.13 -20.58 12.97
C GLU A 49 10.18 -21.19 14.00
N ARG A 50 10.34 -20.85 15.29
CA ARG A 50 9.46 -21.36 16.35
C ARG A 50 8.00 -20.97 16.10
N LEU A 51 7.73 -19.71 15.73
CA LEU A 51 6.38 -19.23 15.43
C LEU A 51 5.82 -19.88 14.17
N PHE A 52 6.64 -20.06 13.14
CA PHE A 52 6.27 -20.76 11.92
C PHE A 52 5.83 -22.22 12.22
N GLN A 53 6.59 -22.95 13.04
CA GLN A 53 6.22 -24.33 13.41
C GLN A 53 4.94 -24.39 14.24
N LYS A 54 4.74 -23.46 15.20
CA LYS A 54 3.46 -23.33 15.92
C LYS A 54 2.28 -23.14 14.95
N ALA A 55 2.42 -22.26 13.97
CA ALA A 55 1.37 -22.01 12.98
C ALA A 55 1.07 -23.26 12.14
N ARG A 56 2.10 -24.00 11.72
CA ARG A 56 1.94 -25.26 10.99
C ARG A 56 1.21 -26.33 11.78
N ASN A 57 1.43 -26.36 13.09
CA ASN A 57 0.79 -27.33 13.99
C ASN A 57 -0.62 -26.91 14.43
N GLY A 58 -1.08 -25.69 14.08
CA GLY A 58 -2.35 -25.15 14.56
C GLY A 58 -2.32 -24.69 16.01
N GLU A 59 -1.12 -24.41 16.57
CA GLU A 59 -0.88 -24.04 17.98
C GLU A 59 -0.61 -22.53 18.14
N ALA A 60 -0.62 -21.76 17.06
CA ALA A 60 -0.33 -20.32 17.10
C ALA A 60 -1.46 -19.56 17.79
N THR A 61 -1.08 -18.68 18.71
CA THR A 61 -1.98 -17.71 19.34
C THR A 61 -2.12 -16.47 18.46
N ALA A 62 -3.08 -15.59 18.76
CA ALA A 62 -3.22 -14.30 18.07
C ALA A 62 -1.97 -13.42 18.22
N ASP A 63 -1.25 -13.48 19.34
CA ASP A 63 0.01 -12.77 19.53
C ASP A 63 1.13 -13.38 18.67
N ASP A 64 1.22 -14.71 18.60
CA ASP A 64 2.17 -15.38 17.70
C ASP A 64 1.93 -14.98 16.23
N GLN A 65 0.67 -14.94 15.80
CA GLN A 65 0.28 -14.48 14.46
C GLN A 65 0.73 -13.03 14.23
N ARG A 66 0.35 -12.11 15.11
CA ARG A 66 0.70 -10.70 15.03
C ARG A 66 2.21 -10.47 14.90
N ARG A 67 2.99 -11.17 15.70
CA ARG A 67 4.46 -11.07 15.69
C ARG A 67 5.07 -11.65 14.42
N TYR A 68 4.53 -12.77 13.93
CA TYR A 68 5.03 -13.39 12.70
C TYR A 68 4.66 -12.56 11.47
N GLU A 69 3.45 -12.02 11.38
CA GLU A 69 3.04 -11.09 10.33
C GLU A 69 3.94 -9.85 10.30
N ALA A 70 4.25 -9.27 11.46
CA ALA A 70 5.16 -8.14 11.58
C ALA A 70 6.56 -8.44 11.04
N HIS A 71 7.09 -9.62 11.35
CA HIS A 71 8.37 -10.09 10.81
C HIS A 71 8.30 -10.30 9.30
N MET A 72 7.21 -10.89 8.80
CA MET A 72 7.03 -11.10 7.36
C MET A 72 6.95 -9.78 6.58
N LEU A 73 6.39 -8.71 7.15
CA LEU A 73 6.43 -7.38 6.52
C LEU A 73 7.87 -6.85 6.40
N MET A 74 8.72 -7.09 7.42
CA MET A 74 10.15 -6.74 7.35
C MET A 74 10.87 -7.55 6.28
N GLU A 75 10.58 -8.86 6.15
CA GLU A 75 11.13 -9.71 5.09
C GLU A 75 10.67 -9.27 3.68
N MET A 76 9.41 -8.88 3.53
CA MET A 76 8.91 -8.36 2.25
C MET A 76 9.57 -7.02 1.88
N ALA A 77 9.82 -6.14 2.84
CA ALA A 77 10.58 -4.91 2.63
C ALA A 77 12.03 -5.19 2.23
N ARG A 78 12.68 -6.17 2.88
CA ARG A 78 14.02 -6.63 2.51
C ARG A 78 14.06 -7.12 1.07
N LEU A 79 13.13 -8.01 0.70
CA LEU A 79 13.05 -8.53 -0.67
C LEU A 79 12.77 -7.41 -1.69
N SER A 80 11.90 -6.43 -1.35
CA SER A 80 11.63 -5.27 -2.21
C SER A 80 12.86 -4.39 -2.41
N THR A 81 13.72 -4.27 -1.39
CA THR A 81 15.00 -3.56 -1.50
C THR A 81 15.99 -4.30 -2.42
N GLU A 82 15.91 -5.64 -2.44
CA GLU A 82 16.82 -6.49 -3.23
C GLU A 82 16.37 -6.63 -4.70
N ASP A 83 15.09 -6.85 -4.95
CA ASP A 83 14.54 -7.13 -6.29
C ASP A 83 13.94 -5.90 -6.98
N GLY A 84 13.76 -4.80 -6.25
CA GLY A 84 13.26 -3.54 -6.77
C GLY A 84 11.75 -3.49 -7.01
N LEU A 85 10.98 -4.50 -6.64
CA LEU A 85 9.52 -4.44 -6.71
C LEU A 85 8.97 -3.47 -5.67
N VAL A 86 8.07 -2.58 -6.09
CA VAL A 86 7.42 -1.62 -5.20
C VAL A 86 6.55 -2.36 -4.19
N MET A 87 6.72 -2.07 -2.90
CA MET A 87 5.92 -2.67 -1.84
C MET A 87 4.65 -1.87 -1.60
N GLN A 88 3.49 -2.39 -1.94
CA GLN A 88 2.21 -1.80 -1.54
C GLN A 88 1.74 -2.39 -0.22
N LEU A 89 1.16 -1.57 0.66
CA LEU A 89 0.60 -2.00 1.94
C LEU A 89 -0.81 -1.45 2.12
N HIS A 90 -1.77 -2.35 2.31
CA HIS A 90 -3.20 -2.10 2.47
C HIS A 90 -3.69 -2.55 3.85
N PRO A 91 -3.51 -1.78 4.93
CA PRO A 91 -3.93 -2.17 6.27
C PRO A 91 -5.34 -1.67 6.61
N GLY A 92 -5.91 -2.25 7.68
CA GLY A 92 -7.07 -1.68 8.36
C GLY A 92 -8.43 -2.18 7.89
N SER A 93 -8.50 -3.30 7.19
CA SER A 93 -9.78 -3.94 6.85
C SER A 93 -10.08 -5.12 7.77
N LEU A 94 -11.10 -4.99 8.63
CA LEU A 94 -11.66 -6.13 9.38
C LEU A 94 -12.57 -6.91 8.45
N ARG A 95 -12.04 -8.03 7.94
CA ARG A 95 -12.73 -8.89 7.00
C ARG A 95 -13.87 -9.65 7.64
N ASP A 96 -14.90 -9.93 6.83
CA ASP A 96 -16.02 -10.81 7.21
C ASP A 96 -16.72 -10.41 8.53
N HIS A 97 -16.89 -9.12 8.80
CA HIS A 97 -17.47 -8.58 10.03
C HIS A 97 -18.87 -9.16 10.34
N ASN A 98 -19.67 -9.47 9.30
CA ASN A 98 -20.97 -10.09 9.49
C ASN A 98 -20.86 -11.61 9.58
N SER A 99 -20.88 -12.11 10.81
CA SER A 99 -20.75 -13.55 11.09
C SER A 99 -21.85 -14.42 10.47
N ALA A 100 -23.07 -13.90 10.32
CA ALA A 100 -24.16 -14.66 9.68
C ALA A 100 -23.93 -14.84 8.17
N VAL A 101 -23.38 -13.82 7.51
CA VAL A 101 -22.96 -13.93 6.09
C VAL A 101 -21.81 -14.93 5.96
N TRP A 102 -20.80 -14.81 6.82
CA TRP A 102 -19.66 -15.72 6.82
C TRP A 102 -20.05 -17.19 7.08
N GLN A 103 -20.90 -17.43 8.06
CA GLN A 103 -21.40 -18.81 8.37
C GLN A 103 -22.18 -19.43 7.21
N ARG A 104 -22.96 -18.60 6.47
CA ARG A 104 -23.81 -19.09 5.39
C ARG A 104 -23.07 -19.25 4.07
N PHE A 105 -22.15 -18.36 3.75
CA PHE A 105 -21.56 -18.24 2.42
C PHE A 105 -20.03 -18.39 2.39
N GLY A 106 -19.38 -18.50 3.54
CA GLY A 106 -17.92 -18.53 3.65
C GLY A 106 -17.27 -17.15 3.59
N PRO A 107 -15.93 -17.10 3.53
CA PRO A 107 -15.16 -15.86 3.54
C PRO A 107 -15.29 -15.08 2.22
N ASP A 108 -14.90 -13.82 2.26
CA ASP A 108 -14.78 -12.92 1.09
C ASP A 108 -16.12 -12.74 0.33
N LYS A 109 -17.18 -12.52 1.10
CA LYS A 109 -18.52 -12.23 0.57
C LYS A 109 -19.00 -10.81 0.88
N GLY A 110 -18.08 -9.91 1.15
CA GLY A 110 -18.35 -8.55 1.59
C GLY A 110 -18.50 -8.44 3.11
N ALA A 111 -19.08 -7.33 3.58
CA ALA A 111 -19.16 -6.99 5.00
C ALA A 111 -17.79 -6.76 5.65
N ASP A 112 -16.85 -6.23 4.91
CA ASP A 112 -15.56 -5.77 5.41
C ASP A 112 -15.71 -4.35 5.95
N ILE A 113 -15.17 -4.09 7.12
CA ILE A 113 -15.33 -2.80 7.82
C ILE A 113 -13.94 -2.21 8.16
N PRO A 114 -13.73 -0.91 7.87
CA PRO A 114 -12.51 -0.23 8.30
C PRO A 114 -12.36 -0.22 9.83
N VAL A 115 -11.12 -0.35 10.29
CA VAL A 115 -10.78 -0.18 11.72
C VAL A 115 -9.79 0.97 11.87
N ALA A 116 -9.76 1.55 13.08
CA ALA A 116 -8.75 2.54 13.44
C ALA A 116 -7.34 1.94 13.27
N THR A 117 -6.49 2.65 12.57
CA THR A 117 -5.16 2.15 12.19
C THR A 117 -4.08 3.11 12.68
N GLU A 118 -3.03 2.59 13.29
CA GLU A 118 -1.89 3.35 13.77
C GLU A 118 -0.67 3.05 12.92
N PHE A 119 -0.09 4.06 12.30
CA PHE A 119 1.03 3.92 11.36
C PHE A 119 2.36 4.36 11.96
N THR A 120 2.36 5.42 12.76
CA THR A 120 3.58 6.11 13.21
C THR A 120 4.51 5.20 14.00
N ARG A 121 3.97 4.48 14.99
CA ARG A 121 4.77 3.54 15.80
C ARG A 121 4.94 2.21 15.11
N ASN A 122 3.89 1.74 14.45
CA ASN A 122 3.85 0.43 13.82
C ASN A 122 4.83 0.31 12.66
N LEU A 123 4.96 1.34 11.82
CA LEU A 123 5.90 1.35 10.70
C LEU A 123 7.31 1.81 11.08
N ARG A 124 7.53 2.30 12.30
CA ARG A 124 8.82 2.86 12.70
C ARG A 124 10.00 1.90 12.51
N PRO A 125 9.93 0.61 12.87
CA PRO A 125 11.03 -0.33 12.62
C PRO A 125 11.36 -0.46 11.13
N LEU A 126 10.36 -0.58 10.27
CA LEU A 126 10.53 -0.70 8.83
C LEU A 126 11.12 0.57 8.22
N LEU A 127 10.54 1.73 8.54
CA LEU A 127 10.97 3.01 7.98
C LEU A 127 12.36 3.44 8.50
N ASN A 128 12.71 3.12 9.74
CA ASN A 128 14.07 3.35 10.24
C ASN A 128 15.12 2.52 9.50
N LYS A 129 14.75 1.33 9.03
CA LYS A 129 15.68 0.44 8.33
C LYS A 129 15.76 0.70 6.83
N TYR A 130 14.62 0.97 6.20
CA TYR A 130 14.51 1.04 4.74
C TYR A 130 14.02 2.40 4.20
N GLY A 131 13.44 3.26 5.04
CA GLY A 131 12.76 4.48 4.60
C GLY A 131 13.65 5.52 3.90
N THR A 132 14.97 5.43 4.06
CA THR A 132 15.96 6.28 3.39
C THR A 132 16.86 5.51 2.42
N ASP A 133 16.62 4.20 2.21
CA ASP A 133 17.35 3.40 1.22
C ASP A 133 16.80 3.71 -0.19
N PRO A 134 17.62 4.22 -1.13
CA PRO A 134 17.14 4.60 -2.47
C PRO A 134 16.68 3.41 -3.32
N ARG A 135 16.98 2.20 -2.91
CA ARG A 135 16.51 0.97 -3.59
C ARG A 135 15.10 0.58 -3.17
N PHE A 136 14.67 0.97 -1.97
CA PHE A 136 13.36 0.66 -1.44
C PHE A 136 12.32 1.67 -1.92
N SER A 137 11.13 1.20 -2.25
CA SER A 137 9.97 2.04 -2.57
C SER A 137 8.71 1.39 -2.00
N MET A 138 7.92 2.19 -1.29
CA MET A 138 6.70 1.74 -0.64
C MET A 138 5.55 2.68 -0.96
N VAL A 139 4.38 2.10 -1.29
CA VAL A 139 3.12 2.84 -1.41
C VAL A 139 2.20 2.41 -0.27
N LEU A 140 1.76 3.38 0.52
CA LEU A 140 0.96 3.16 1.72
C LEU A 140 -0.47 3.62 1.50
N PHE A 141 -1.41 2.74 1.73
CA PHE A 141 -2.86 3.00 1.68
C PHE A 141 -3.47 3.02 3.07
N THR A 142 -4.67 3.57 3.21
CA THR A 142 -5.43 3.51 4.45
C THR A 142 -6.93 3.45 4.17
N LEU A 143 -7.68 2.83 5.09
CA LEU A 143 -9.14 2.94 5.20
C LEU A 143 -9.56 3.86 6.35
N ASP A 144 -8.61 4.49 7.04
CA ASP A 144 -8.85 5.41 8.14
C ASP A 144 -8.46 6.85 7.72
N GLU A 145 -9.44 7.62 7.24
CA GLU A 145 -9.22 9.01 6.83
C GLU A 145 -8.60 9.88 7.94
N SER A 146 -8.82 9.54 9.21
CA SER A 146 -8.29 10.31 10.34
C SER A 146 -6.75 10.27 10.42
N THR A 147 -6.12 9.32 9.70
CA THR A 147 -4.66 9.16 9.68
C THR A 147 -3.98 9.98 8.58
N TYR A 148 -4.70 10.49 7.59
CA TYR A 148 -4.10 11.19 6.46
C TYR A 148 -3.21 12.36 6.89
N SER A 149 -3.76 13.37 7.57
CA SER A 149 -3.00 14.54 7.99
C SER A 149 -2.16 14.30 9.24
N ARG A 150 -2.62 13.41 10.16
CA ARG A 150 -1.96 13.15 11.43
C ARG A 150 -0.69 12.31 11.28
N GLU A 151 -0.69 11.32 10.39
CA GLU A 151 0.36 10.30 10.32
C GLU A 151 0.94 10.14 8.91
N LEU A 152 0.10 9.86 7.92
CA LEU A 152 0.56 9.48 6.59
C LEU A 152 1.28 10.63 5.88
N ALA A 153 0.71 11.83 5.90
CA ALA A 153 1.31 12.98 5.24
C ALA A 153 2.67 13.36 5.86
N PRO A 154 2.82 13.46 7.21
CA PRO A 154 4.13 13.65 7.81
C PRO A 154 5.14 12.53 7.52
N LEU A 155 4.71 11.26 7.50
CA LEU A 155 5.59 10.13 7.18
C LEU A 155 6.10 10.21 5.72
N ALA A 156 5.21 10.47 4.77
CA ALA A 156 5.57 10.59 3.35
C ALA A 156 6.40 11.85 3.07
N GLY A 157 6.19 12.94 3.81
CA GLY A 157 7.00 14.15 3.72
C GLY A 157 8.41 13.98 4.29
N HIS A 158 8.64 12.98 5.15
CA HIS A 158 9.93 12.74 5.79
C HIS A 158 10.73 11.61 5.14
N TYR A 159 10.08 10.50 4.78
CA TYR A 159 10.79 9.31 4.25
C TYR A 159 10.73 9.27 2.72
N PRO A 160 11.87 9.43 2.01
CA PRO A 160 11.90 9.47 0.55
C PRO A 160 11.45 8.17 -0.13
N ALA A 161 11.53 7.04 0.57
CA ALA A 161 11.05 5.76 0.06
C ALA A 161 9.52 5.61 0.09
N LEU A 162 8.80 6.52 0.79
CA LEU A 162 7.37 6.39 1.03
C LEU A 162 6.56 7.33 0.13
N ARG A 163 5.57 6.78 -0.56
CA ARG A 163 4.52 7.51 -1.27
C ARG A 163 3.15 7.14 -0.72
N LEU A 164 2.21 8.07 -0.79
CA LEU A 164 0.82 7.81 -0.41
C LEU A 164 0.06 7.27 -1.62
N GLY A 165 -0.60 6.14 -1.44
CA GLY A 165 -1.59 5.64 -2.36
C GLY A 165 -2.81 6.54 -2.43
N PRO A 166 -3.60 6.49 -3.51
CA PRO A 166 -4.85 7.23 -3.61
C PRO A 166 -5.86 6.74 -2.57
N PRO A 167 -6.97 7.48 -2.37
CA PRO A 167 -8.08 6.99 -1.57
C PRO A 167 -8.52 5.60 -2.00
N TRP A 168 -8.62 4.72 -1.04
CA TRP A 168 -8.86 3.30 -1.29
C TRP A 168 -10.25 2.91 -0.83
N TRP A 169 -10.94 2.06 -1.61
CA TRP A 169 -12.19 1.38 -1.34
C TRP A 169 -13.31 2.31 -0.86
N PHE A 170 -13.53 2.47 0.47
CA PHE A 170 -14.63 3.28 1.02
C PHE A 170 -14.45 4.78 0.79
N HIS A 171 -13.23 5.25 0.56
CA HIS A 171 -12.90 6.66 0.32
C HIS A 171 -12.61 6.96 -1.15
N ASP A 172 -12.76 5.96 -2.00
CA ASP A 172 -12.62 6.08 -3.45
C ASP A 172 -13.92 6.62 -4.07
N SER A 173 -14.26 7.83 -3.72
CA SER A 173 -15.42 8.58 -4.14
C SER A 173 -15.05 10.04 -4.40
N ILE A 174 -15.89 10.81 -5.09
CA ILE A 174 -15.63 12.21 -5.43
C ILE A 174 -15.21 13.00 -4.18
N GLU A 175 -16.02 12.94 -3.13
CA GLU A 175 -15.75 13.69 -1.89
C GLU A 175 -14.58 13.10 -1.08
N GLY A 176 -14.41 11.79 -1.09
CA GLY A 176 -13.26 11.13 -0.44
C GLY A 176 -11.94 11.50 -1.11
N MET A 177 -11.88 11.51 -2.44
CA MET A 177 -10.71 11.94 -3.21
C MET A 177 -10.36 13.41 -2.95
N ARG A 178 -11.39 14.30 -2.85
CA ARG A 178 -11.19 15.71 -2.54
C ARG A 178 -10.62 15.89 -1.13
N ARG A 179 -11.22 15.25 -0.12
CA ARG A 179 -10.72 15.30 1.27
C ARG A 179 -9.30 14.76 1.38
N TYR A 180 -8.98 13.72 0.65
CA TYR A 180 -7.60 13.19 0.60
C TYR A 180 -6.62 14.27 0.15
N ARG A 181 -6.87 14.93 -1.00
CA ARG A 181 -5.99 16.00 -1.50
C ARG A 181 -5.85 17.15 -0.49
N GLU A 182 -6.96 17.55 0.15
CA GLU A 182 -6.96 18.61 1.17
C GLU A 182 -6.15 18.23 2.41
N GLN A 183 -6.16 16.95 2.80
CA GLN A 183 -5.50 16.50 4.04
C GLN A 183 -4.03 16.14 3.88
N VAL A 184 -3.58 15.79 2.68
CA VAL A 184 -2.21 15.29 2.50
C VAL A 184 -1.28 16.29 1.82
N SER A 185 -1.79 17.18 0.95
CA SER A 185 -0.95 17.92 0.01
C SER A 185 -0.04 18.95 0.67
N GLU A 186 -0.46 19.58 1.76
CA GLU A 186 0.35 20.59 2.44
C GLU A 186 1.57 20.02 3.16
N THR A 187 1.43 18.83 3.74
CA THR A 187 2.49 18.21 4.55
C THR A 187 3.29 17.16 3.81
N ALA A 188 2.64 16.31 3.04
CA ALA A 188 3.35 15.33 2.21
C ALA A 188 3.98 15.98 0.98
N GLY A 189 3.33 17.00 0.42
CA GLY A 189 3.57 17.47 -0.94
C GLY A 189 2.83 16.62 -1.98
N ILE A 190 2.38 17.27 -3.04
CA ILE A 190 1.59 16.63 -4.11
C ILE A 190 2.38 15.49 -4.77
N TYR A 191 3.68 15.69 -4.96
CA TYR A 191 4.59 14.76 -5.62
C TYR A 191 4.95 13.52 -4.80
N ASN A 192 4.62 13.48 -3.49
CA ASN A 192 4.78 12.30 -2.66
C ASN A 192 3.53 11.40 -2.63
N THR A 193 2.69 11.50 -3.67
CA THR A 193 1.54 10.62 -3.92
C THR A 193 1.77 9.74 -5.15
N ALA A 194 1.12 8.57 -5.20
CA ALA A 194 1.33 7.57 -6.25
C ALA A 194 0.42 7.76 -7.49
N GLY A 195 -0.38 8.83 -7.53
CA GLY A 195 -1.43 8.97 -8.54
C GLY A 195 -2.64 8.09 -8.23
N PHE A 196 -3.55 7.93 -9.20
CA PHE A 196 -4.75 7.11 -9.03
C PHE A 196 -4.56 5.70 -9.59
N ASN A 197 -4.99 4.70 -8.83
CA ASN A 197 -5.17 3.31 -9.26
C ASN A 197 -6.58 2.84 -8.85
N ASP A 198 -7.27 2.14 -9.74
CA ASP A 198 -8.70 1.82 -9.57
C ASP A 198 -8.95 0.66 -8.59
N ASP A 199 -7.99 -0.25 -8.42
CA ASP A 199 -8.12 -1.46 -7.60
C ASP A 199 -9.43 -2.22 -7.82
N THR A 200 -9.77 -2.48 -9.09
CA THR A 200 -11.04 -3.08 -9.48
C THR A 200 -10.90 -4.50 -10.02
N ARG A 201 -11.95 -5.32 -9.80
CA ARG A 201 -12.16 -6.59 -10.49
C ARG A 201 -12.99 -6.42 -11.78
N ALA A 202 -13.55 -5.23 -12.03
CA ALA A 202 -14.43 -4.91 -13.15
C ALA A 202 -13.68 -4.12 -14.22
N PHE A 203 -12.95 -4.77 -15.11
CA PHE A 203 -12.12 -4.12 -16.14
C PHE A 203 -12.85 -3.03 -16.94
N CYS A 204 -14.15 -3.21 -17.19
CA CYS A 204 -14.95 -2.22 -17.91
C CYS A 204 -15.15 -0.90 -17.13
N SER A 205 -14.95 -0.89 -15.81
CA SER A 205 -15.09 0.31 -14.99
C SER A 205 -13.83 1.19 -15.02
N ILE A 206 -12.66 0.63 -15.35
CA ILE A 206 -11.37 1.33 -15.28
C ILE A 206 -11.38 2.67 -16.00
N PRO A 207 -11.80 2.79 -17.28
CA PRO A 207 -11.80 4.08 -17.97
C PRO A 207 -12.67 5.13 -17.28
N ALA A 208 -13.87 4.74 -16.82
CA ALA A 208 -14.80 5.66 -16.15
C ALA A 208 -14.25 6.13 -14.80
N ARG A 209 -13.62 5.24 -14.05
CA ARG A 209 -13.04 5.53 -12.74
C ARG A 209 -11.83 6.48 -12.88
N HIS A 210 -10.95 6.23 -13.85
CA HIS A 210 -9.83 7.13 -14.15
C HIS A 210 -10.30 8.49 -14.66
N ASP A 211 -11.37 8.56 -15.48
CA ASP A 211 -11.97 9.83 -15.89
C ASP A 211 -12.50 10.60 -14.68
N LEU A 212 -13.21 9.92 -13.77
CA LEU A 212 -13.71 10.53 -12.53
C LEU A 212 -12.58 11.10 -11.67
N ALA A 213 -11.52 10.33 -11.44
CA ALA A 213 -10.37 10.75 -10.65
C ALA A 213 -9.68 11.98 -11.25
N ARG A 214 -9.45 11.99 -12.57
CA ARG A 214 -8.87 13.14 -13.28
C ARG A 214 -9.73 14.39 -13.17
N ARG A 215 -11.06 14.27 -13.28
CA ARG A 215 -11.97 15.41 -13.12
C ARG A 215 -11.96 15.95 -11.70
N MET A 216 -11.88 15.08 -10.70
CA MET A 216 -11.78 15.50 -9.31
C MET A 216 -10.44 16.19 -9.04
N ASP A 217 -9.32 15.63 -9.49
CA ASP A 217 -7.99 16.25 -9.37
C ASP A 217 -7.95 17.61 -10.08
N ALA A 218 -8.47 17.72 -11.31
CA ALA A 218 -8.55 18.98 -12.04
C ALA A 218 -9.42 20.03 -11.32
N ASN A 219 -10.54 19.61 -10.71
CA ASN A 219 -11.39 20.50 -9.91
C ASN A 219 -10.65 21.02 -8.68
N TRP A 220 -9.97 20.15 -7.94
CA TRP A 220 -9.19 20.53 -6.77
C TRP A 220 -8.02 21.46 -7.12
N ILE A 221 -7.24 21.13 -8.17
CA ILE A 221 -6.14 21.96 -8.68
C ILE A 221 -6.66 23.32 -9.14
N GLY A 222 -7.76 23.36 -9.90
CA GLY A 222 -8.41 24.61 -10.33
C GLY A 222 -8.86 25.47 -9.14
N GLY A 223 -9.27 24.84 -8.06
CA GLY A 223 -9.57 25.51 -6.79
C GLY A 223 -8.34 26.18 -6.14
N LEU A 224 -7.14 25.60 -6.29
CA LEU A 224 -5.89 26.22 -5.84
C LEU A 224 -5.56 27.47 -6.66
N VAL A 225 -5.73 27.40 -7.99
CA VAL A 225 -5.56 28.58 -8.87
C VAL A 225 -6.55 29.68 -8.53
N ALA A 226 -7.82 29.35 -8.37
CA ALA A 226 -8.86 30.33 -8.04
C ALA A 226 -8.62 31.04 -6.69
N ARG A 227 -7.88 30.41 -5.78
CA ARG A 227 -7.47 30.97 -4.47
C ARG A 227 -6.09 31.64 -4.53
N HIS A 228 -5.46 31.73 -5.69
CA HIS A 228 -4.11 32.28 -5.87
C HIS A 228 -3.04 31.56 -5.02
N ILE A 229 -3.17 30.26 -4.81
CA ILE A 229 -2.17 29.44 -4.10
C ILE A 229 -1.09 28.97 -5.08
N ILE A 230 -1.49 28.67 -6.33
CA ILE A 230 -0.60 28.30 -7.43
C ILE A 230 -1.00 29.06 -8.69
N GLU A 231 -0.06 29.18 -9.63
CA GLU A 231 -0.31 29.75 -10.95
C GLU A 231 -0.85 28.72 -11.95
N MET A 232 -1.39 29.18 -13.09
CA MET A 232 -1.99 28.30 -14.09
C MET A 232 -0.98 27.33 -14.73
N ASP A 233 0.28 27.73 -14.85
CA ASP A 233 1.35 26.90 -15.43
C ASP A 233 1.69 25.75 -14.49
N GLU A 234 1.82 26.06 -13.19
CA GLU A 234 2.02 25.05 -12.14
C GLU A 234 0.82 24.08 -12.06
N ALA A 235 -0.40 24.59 -12.21
CA ALA A 235 -1.61 23.77 -12.24
C ALA A 235 -1.58 22.75 -13.39
N ARG A 236 -1.10 23.13 -14.58
CA ARG A 236 -0.96 22.23 -15.73
C ARG A 236 0.12 21.16 -15.50
N GLU A 237 1.26 21.57 -14.92
CA GLU A 237 2.34 20.65 -14.55
C GLU A 237 1.84 19.63 -13.52
N ILE A 238 1.20 20.07 -12.44
CA ILE A 238 0.66 19.20 -11.41
C ILE A 238 -0.39 18.24 -11.99
N ALA A 239 -1.29 18.71 -12.85
CA ALA A 239 -2.30 17.86 -13.47
C ALA A 239 -1.67 16.75 -14.34
N GLN A 240 -0.63 17.06 -15.09
CA GLN A 240 0.15 16.07 -15.83
C GLN A 240 0.85 15.10 -14.87
N ALA A 241 1.51 15.60 -13.85
CA ALA A 241 2.24 14.80 -12.90
C ALA A 241 1.34 13.79 -12.19
N VAL A 242 0.22 14.21 -11.58
CA VAL A 242 -0.67 13.31 -10.82
C VAL A 242 -1.39 12.29 -11.71
N THR A 243 -1.55 12.59 -13.00
CA THR A 243 -2.26 11.72 -13.95
C THR A 243 -1.33 10.68 -14.57
N VAL A 244 -0.09 11.02 -14.85
CA VAL A 244 0.83 10.19 -15.65
C VAL A 244 2.18 10.00 -14.97
N ASP A 245 2.89 11.09 -14.65
CA ASP A 245 4.32 11.02 -14.36
C ASP A 245 4.59 10.33 -13.02
N LEU A 246 3.84 10.69 -11.97
CA LEU A 246 3.98 10.08 -10.65
C LEU A 246 3.61 8.60 -10.63
N VAL A 247 2.61 8.19 -11.41
CA VAL A 247 2.24 6.77 -11.55
C VAL A 247 3.40 6.00 -12.19
N ARG A 248 3.95 6.53 -13.27
CA ARG A 248 5.06 5.89 -14.00
C ARG A 248 6.32 5.80 -13.14
N GLU A 249 6.68 6.89 -12.47
CA GLU A 249 7.83 6.94 -11.58
C GLU A 249 7.66 5.97 -10.39
N THR A 250 6.50 6.06 -9.70
CA THR A 250 6.21 5.23 -8.52
C THR A 250 6.28 3.76 -8.84
N TYR A 251 5.64 3.32 -9.93
CA TYR A 251 5.56 1.91 -10.30
C TYR A 251 6.65 1.48 -11.30
N ARG A 252 7.59 2.37 -11.62
CA ARG A 252 8.74 2.08 -12.51
C ARG A 252 8.32 1.56 -13.88
N PHE A 253 7.20 2.09 -14.42
CA PHE A 253 6.76 1.69 -15.76
C PHE A 253 7.74 2.19 -16.83
N PRO A 254 8.03 1.39 -17.87
CA PRO A 254 8.91 1.80 -18.94
C PRO A 254 8.38 3.08 -19.64
N ALA A 255 9.29 3.87 -20.22
CA ALA A 255 8.88 4.99 -21.05
C ALA A 255 7.98 4.50 -22.18
N MET A 256 6.90 5.22 -22.49
CA MET A 256 6.13 4.92 -23.70
C MET A 256 7.02 5.26 -24.89
N GLU A 257 7.19 4.30 -25.79
CA GLU A 257 7.72 4.61 -27.10
C GLU A 257 6.73 5.55 -27.79
N ALA A 258 7.24 6.70 -28.24
CA ALA A 258 6.45 7.75 -28.89
C ALA A 258 5.99 7.31 -30.28
#